data_173e3b3811635814b596f415784df179
#
_entry.id   173e3b3811635814b596f415784df179
#
_cell.length_a   1.000
_cell.length_b   1.000
_cell.length_c   1.000
_cell.angle_alpha   90.00
_cell.angle_beta   90.00
_cell.angle_gamma   90.00
#
_symmetry.space_group_name_H-M   'P 1'
#
loop_
_entity.id
_entity.type
_entity.pdbx_description
1 polymer ?
#
loop_
_entity_poly.entity_id
_entity_poly.type
_entity_poly.pdbx_seq_one_letter_code
_entity_poly.pdbx_strand_id
1 'polypeptide(L)'
;MIRARLYKGLNDGSMTVRSLFDDEKEKMKGETCCCFCGDHENLSIDHLIPRIKGGVDEGDNLILACRTCNSSKGKKDLLEWYSNKGEFPPLLILRRYLKLLIRYCTEENLMDLKWKDLQTIKTPFNLIHFPEDFPAPNALSLRVTPK
;
A
#
# COMPACT_ATOMS: atom_id res chain seq x y z
N MET A 1 22.59 13.87 -0.36
CA MET A 1 22.88 12.68 -1.19
C MET A 1 21.64 12.14 -1.84
N ILE A 2 20.61 11.72 -1.11
CA ILE A 2 19.32 11.35 -1.68
C ILE A 2 18.69 12.50 -2.45
N ARG A 3 18.77 13.72 -1.88
CA ARG A 3 18.27 14.95 -2.49
C ARG A 3 18.95 15.26 -3.82
N ALA A 4 20.28 15.11 -3.89
CA ALA A 4 21.05 15.37 -5.11
C ALA A 4 20.74 14.34 -6.21
N ARG A 5 20.59 13.08 -5.84
CA ARG A 5 20.22 12.00 -6.77
C ARG A 5 18.85 12.22 -7.36
N LEU A 6 17.88 12.59 -6.52
CA LEU A 6 16.52 12.96 -6.94
C LEU A 6 16.53 14.10 -7.92
N TYR A 7 17.22 15.17 -7.57
CA TYR A 7 17.30 16.38 -8.40
C TYR A 7 17.92 16.09 -9.76
N LYS A 8 19.02 15.37 -9.77
CA LYS A 8 19.68 14.93 -10.99
C LYS A 8 18.77 14.06 -11.85
N GLY A 9 18.15 13.05 -11.24
CA GLY A 9 17.30 12.10 -11.96
C GLY A 9 16.07 12.76 -12.58
N LEU A 10 15.45 13.71 -11.88
CA LEU A 10 14.32 14.46 -12.42
C LEU A 10 14.74 15.39 -13.56
N ASN A 11 15.91 16.03 -13.44
CA ASN A 11 16.40 16.96 -14.46
C ASN A 11 16.90 16.26 -15.73
N ASP A 12 17.55 15.12 -15.62
CA ASP A 12 18.05 14.38 -16.78
C ASP A 12 17.03 13.42 -17.41
N GLY A 13 15.83 13.34 -16.82
CA GLY A 13 14.76 12.48 -17.31
C GLY A 13 14.89 11.00 -16.98
N SER A 14 15.92 10.60 -16.21
CA SER A 14 16.08 9.21 -15.77
C SER A 14 15.13 8.85 -14.64
N MET A 15 14.56 9.85 -13.98
CA MET A 15 13.51 9.69 -12.97
C MET A 15 12.29 10.52 -13.32
N THR A 16 11.12 10.02 -12.96
CA THR A 16 9.85 10.74 -13.06
C THR A 16 9.26 10.91 -11.66
N VAL A 17 8.22 11.72 -11.52
CA VAL A 17 7.49 11.82 -10.25
C VAL A 17 7.00 10.45 -9.80
N ARG A 18 6.66 9.57 -10.73
CA ARG A 18 6.27 8.19 -10.45
C ARG A 18 7.40 7.38 -9.79
N SER A 19 8.65 7.63 -10.17
CA SER A 19 9.83 6.95 -9.58
C SER A 19 9.97 7.21 -8.09
N LEU A 20 9.42 8.31 -7.57
CA LEU A 20 9.40 8.58 -6.13
C LEU A 20 8.60 7.54 -5.35
N PHE A 21 7.59 6.95 -5.97
CA PHE A 21 6.81 5.87 -5.37
C PHE A 21 7.60 4.57 -5.29
N ASP A 22 8.48 4.33 -6.26
CA ASP A 22 9.37 3.17 -6.26
C ASP A 22 10.43 3.27 -5.15
N ASP A 23 10.90 4.49 -4.85
CA ASP A 23 11.81 4.72 -3.72
C ASP A 23 11.17 4.36 -2.38
N GLU A 24 9.87 4.61 -2.20
CA GLU A 24 9.15 4.16 -1.01
C GLU A 24 9.09 2.64 -0.91
N LYS A 25 8.92 1.96 -2.03
CA LYS A 25 8.96 0.51 -2.10
C LYS A 25 10.31 -0.03 -1.64
N GLU A 26 11.42 0.57 -2.09
CA GLU A 26 12.76 0.21 -1.65
C GLU A 26 12.97 0.46 -0.15
N LYS A 27 12.45 1.56 0.38
CA LYS A 27 12.48 1.84 1.81
C LYS A 27 11.67 0.82 2.63
N MET A 28 10.54 0.36 2.11
CA MET A 28 9.74 -0.68 2.74
C MET A 28 10.44 -2.04 2.72
N LYS A 29 11.30 -2.26 1.75
CA LYS A 29 12.14 -3.46 1.66
C LYS A 29 13.37 -3.42 2.57
N GLY A 30 13.66 -2.28 3.21
CA GLY A 30 14.92 -1.99 3.92
C GLY A 30 15.52 -3.14 4.72
N GLU A 31 14.69 -3.98 5.34
CA GLU A 31 15.04 -5.32 5.78
C GLU A 31 14.14 -6.32 5.06
N THR A 32 14.72 -7.48 4.69
CA THR A 32 13.97 -8.53 3.99
C THR A 32 13.06 -9.24 4.98
N CYS A 33 11.88 -8.72 5.17
CA CYS A 33 10.87 -9.30 6.06
C CYS A 33 9.46 -9.05 5.51
N CYS A 34 8.50 -9.79 6.05
CA CYS A 34 7.08 -9.57 5.74
C CYS A 34 6.66 -8.16 6.14
N CYS A 35 6.08 -7.42 5.21
CA CYS A 35 5.63 -6.05 5.47
C CYS A 35 4.44 -5.97 6.43
N PHE A 36 3.75 -7.09 6.68
CA PHE A 36 2.60 -7.14 7.57
C PHE A 36 2.94 -7.58 9.00
N CYS A 37 3.83 -8.55 9.17
CA CYS A 37 4.14 -9.11 10.50
C CYS A 37 5.62 -9.07 10.88
N GLY A 38 6.51 -8.78 9.94
CA GLY A 38 7.95 -8.71 10.19
C GLY A 38 8.69 -10.05 10.15
N ASP A 39 8.03 -11.14 9.81
CA ASP A 39 8.65 -12.46 9.71
C ASP A 39 9.66 -12.51 8.57
N HIS A 40 10.75 -13.25 8.76
CA HIS A 40 11.82 -13.41 7.77
C HIS A 40 11.70 -14.69 6.93
N GLU A 41 10.78 -15.59 7.28
CA GLU A 41 10.66 -16.89 6.64
C GLU A 41 9.50 -16.95 5.64
N ASN A 42 9.64 -17.79 4.63
CA ASN A 42 8.61 -18.08 3.64
C ASN A 42 8.07 -16.82 2.96
N LEU A 43 8.95 -15.92 2.59
CA LEU A 43 8.61 -14.67 1.94
C LEU A 43 8.35 -14.86 0.45
N SER A 44 7.34 -14.16 -0.06
CA SER A 44 7.04 -14.09 -1.49
C SER A 44 6.52 -12.71 -1.84
N ILE A 45 6.52 -12.41 -3.14
CA ILE A 45 5.91 -11.18 -3.65
C ILE A 45 4.41 -11.39 -3.72
N ASP A 46 3.66 -10.49 -3.12
CA ASP A 46 2.21 -10.46 -3.14
C ASP A 46 1.69 -9.16 -3.75
N HIS A 47 0.44 -9.13 -4.13
CA HIS A 47 -0.25 -7.95 -4.65
C HIS A 47 -1.03 -7.27 -3.53
N LEU A 48 -0.77 -5.99 -3.31
CA LEU A 48 -1.53 -5.22 -2.32
C LEU A 48 -3.01 -5.16 -2.69
N ILE A 49 -3.30 -4.84 -3.96
CA ILE A 49 -4.63 -4.99 -4.54
C ILE A 49 -4.64 -6.31 -5.31
N PRO A 50 -5.45 -7.30 -4.91
CA PRO A 50 -5.47 -8.62 -5.54
C PRO A 50 -5.72 -8.56 -7.06
N ARG A 51 -5.05 -9.41 -7.82
CA ARG A 51 -5.22 -9.49 -9.28
C ARG A 51 -6.67 -9.72 -9.67
N ILE A 52 -7.38 -10.56 -8.93
CA ILE A 52 -8.79 -10.87 -9.20
C ILE A 52 -9.69 -9.62 -9.06
N LYS A 53 -9.25 -8.62 -8.32
CA LYS A 53 -9.96 -7.33 -8.14
C LYS A 53 -9.46 -6.24 -9.09
N GLY A 54 -8.55 -6.55 -9.99
CA GLY A 54 -7.98 -5.61 -10.95
C GLY A 54 -6.61 -5.08 -10.58
N GLY A 55 -5.96 -5.66 -9.58
CA GLY A 55 -4.59 -5.30 -9.21
C GLY A 55 -3.60 -5.62 -10.34
N VAL A 56 -2.64 -4.73 -10.57
CA VAL A 56 -1.65 -4.83 -11.63
C VAL A 56 -0.30 -5.32 -11.13
N ASP A 57 0.53 -5.83 -12.04
CA ASP A 57 1.89 -6.32 -11.74
C ASP A 57 2.91 -5.18 -11.76
N GLU A 58 2.55 -4.02 -11.24
CA GLU A 58 3.45 -2.88 -11.14
C GLU A 58 4.05 -2.79 -9.74
N GLY A 59 5.25 -2.20 -9.66
CA GLY A 59 6.00 -2.07 -8.43
C GLY A 59 5.22 -1.49 -7.27
N ASP A 60 4.35 -0.52 -7.54
CA ASP A 60 3.53 0.12 -6.51
C ASP A 60 2.50 -0.82 -5.87
N ASN A 61 2.13 -1.88 -6.58
CA ASN A 61 1.18 -2.88 -6.11
C ASN A 61 1.84 -4.16 -5.59
N LEU A 62 3.16 -4.26 -5.66
CA LEU A 62 3.89 -5.45 -5.22
C LEU A 62 4.51 -5.23 -3.84
N ILE A 63 4.31 -6.19 -2.96
CA ILE A 63 4.81 -6.15 -1.58
C ILE A 63 5.43 -7.50 -1.22
N LEU A 64 6.23 -7.50 -0.18
CA LEU A 64 6.84 -8.71 0.37
C LEU A 64 5.99 -9.20 1.55
N ALA A 65 5.49 -10.42 1.47
CA ALA A 65 4.65 -11.01 2.51
C ALA A 65 5.05 -12.43 2.81
N CYS A 66 4.92 -12.83 4.08
CA CYS A 66 5.12 -14.22 4.45
C CYS A 66 3.90 -15.06 4.05
N ARG A 67 4.10 -16.37 3.99
CA ARG A 67 3.04 -17.32 3.62
C ARG A 67 1.80 -17.20 4.49
N THR A 68 1.98 -17.05 5.80
CA THR A 68 0.87 -16.95 6.76
C THR A 68 0.03 -15.70 6.51
N CYS A 69 0.68 -14.54 6.37
CA CYS A 69 -0.03 -13.29 6.09
C CYS A 69 -0.69 -13.30 4.72
N ASN A 70 0.00 -13.82 3.72
CA ASN A 70 -0.54 -13.93 2.36
C ASN A 70 -1.79 -14.81 2.33
N SER A 71 -1.76 -15.96 2.99
CA SER A 71 -2.90 -16.88 3.09
C SER A 71 -4.05 -16.26 3.88
N SER A 72 -3.75 -15.59 4.98
CA SER A 72 -4.76 -14.92 5.83
C SER A 72 -5.45 -13.78 5.09
N LYS A 73 -4.69 -12.94 4.41
CA LYS A 73 -5.24 -11.83 3.61
C LYS A 73 -6.02 -12.38 2.41
N GLY A 74 -5.45 -13.32 1.68
CA GLY A 74 -6.08 -13.91 0.51
C GLY A 74 -6.55 -12.85 -0.49
N LYS A 75 -7.81 -12.96 -0.91
CA LYS A 75 -8.46 -12.03 -1.85
C LYS A 75 -9.11 -10.82 -1.19
N LYS A 76 -8.99 -10.70 0.14
CA LYS A 76 -9.61 -9.60 0.87
C LYS A 76 -8.91 -8.28 0.54
N ASP A 77 -9.70 -7.21 0.54
CA ASP A 77 -9.15 -5.86 0.54
C ASP A 77 -8.31 -5.64 1.80
N LEU A 78 -7.26 -4.83 1.68
CA LEU A 78 -6.35 -4.52 2.80
C LEU A 78 -7.10 -4.01 4.02
N LEU A 79 -7.99 -3.04 3.82
CA LEU A 79 -8.74 -2.40 4.91
C LEU A 79 -9.71 -3.39 5.57
N GLU A 80 -10.37 -4.21 4.78
CA GLU A 80 -11.23 -5.28 5.27
C GLU A 80 -10.44 -6.27 6.15
N TRP A 81 -9.29 -6.71 5.67
CA TRP A 81 -8.45 -7.66 6.40
C TRP A 81 -8.00 -7.10 7.74
N TYR A 82 -7.49 -5.85 7.77
CA TYR A 82 -7.09 -5.22 9.02
C TYR A 82 -8.27 -4.94 9.94
N SER A 83 -9.41 -4.52 9.41
CA SER A 83 -10.64 -4.32 10.19
C SER A 83 -11.09 -5.62 10.86
N ASN A 84 -11.05 -6.73 10.14
CA ASN A 84 -11.43 -8.04 10.67
C ASN A 84 -10.52 -8.51 11.81
N LYS A 85 -9.25 -8.10 11.80
CA LYS A 85 -8.31 -8.39 12.88
C LYS A 85 -8.42 -7.43 14.06
N GLY A 86 -9.18 -6.36 13.94
CA GLY A 86 -9.22 -5.29 14.92
C GLY A 86 -7.90 -4.52 15.03
N GLU A 87 -7.11 -4.47 13.96
CA GLU A 87 -5.81 -3.84 13.90
C GLU A 87 -5.80 -2.69 12.91
N PHE A 88 -4.88 -1.75 13.11
CA PHE A 88 -4.63 -0.64 12.20
C PHE A 88 -3.39 -0.94 11.35
N PRO A 89 -3.44 -0.71 10.03
CA PRO A 89 -2.29 -1.02 9.17
C PRO A 89 -1.10 -0.11 9.46
N PRO A 90 0.13 -0.58 9.23
CA PRO A 90 1.30 0.29 9.23
C PRO A 90 1.11 1.45 8.26
N LEU A 91 1.57 2.64 8.63
CA LEU A 91 1.31 3.86 7.86
C LEU A 91 1.86 3.81 6.44
N LEU A 92 3.02 3.19 6.21
CA LEU A 92 3.57 3.07 4.86
C LEU A 92 2.71 2.20 3.94
N ILE A 93 2.10 1.15 4.49
CA ILE A 93 1.20 0.28 3.74
C ILE A 93 -0.10 1.02 3.43
N LEU A 94 -0.67 1.68 4.43
CA LEU A 94 -1.88 2.49 4.24
C LEU A 94 -1.64 3.60 3.21
N ARG A 95 -0.51 4.28 3.29
CA ARG A 95 -0.13 5.31 2.33
C ARG A 95 -0.03 4.77 0.91
N ARG A 96 0.57 3.59 0.74
CA ARG A 96 0.65 2.94 -0.56
C ARG A 96 -0.73 2.58 -1.11
N TYR A 97 -1.59 2.04 -0.26
CA TYR A 97 -2.98 1.76 -0.62
C TYR A 97 -3.71 3.02 -1.11
N LEU A 98 -3.56 4.13 -0.38
CA LEU A 98 -4.18 5.39 -0.75
C LEU A 98 -3.63 5.96 -2.06
N LYS A 99 -2.34 5.79 -2.33
CA LYS A 99 -1.75 6.20 -3.61
C LYS A 99 -2.33 5.42 -4.78
N LEU A 100 -2.50 4.11 -4.61
CA LEU A 100 -3.13 3.27 -5.64
C LEU A 100 -4.57 3.68 -5.86
N LEU A 101 -5.29 4.00 -4.80
CA LEU A 101 -6.66 4.51 -4.88
C LEU A 101 -6.74 5.84 -5.63
N ILE A 102 -5.88 6.79 -5.29
CA ILE A 102 -5.86 8.11 -5.96
C ILE A 102 -5.53 7.95 -7.45
N ARG A 103 -4.57 7.10 -7.77
CA ARG A 103 -4.22 6.80 -9.16
C ARG A 103 -5.40 6.21 -9.92
N TYR A 104 -6.09 5.25 -9.34
CA TYR A 104 -7.28 4.67 -9.93
C TYR A 104 -8.37 5.73 -10.16
N CYS A 105 -8.65 6.54 -9.14
CA CYS A 105 -9.65 7.59 -9.24
C CYS A 105 -9.29 8.64 -10.31
N THR A 106 -8.01 8.95 -10.46
CA THR A 106 -7.54 9.87 -11.50
C THR A 106 -7.75 9.28 -12.89
N GLU A 107 -7.40 8.01 -13.08
CA GLU A 107 -7.54 7.31 -14.37
C GLU A 107 -9.01 7.12 -14.77
N GLU A 108 -9.89 6.90 -13.80
CA GLU A 108 -11.32 6.66 -14.02
C GLU A 108 -12.18 7.93 -13.88
N ASN A 109 -11.58 9.11 -13.75
CA ASN A 109 -12.27 10.39 -13.60
C ASN A 109 -13.24 10.42 -12.39
N LEU A 110 -12.81 9.85 -11.26
CA LEU A 110 -13.60 9.76 -10.04
C LEU A 110 -13.17 10.77 -8.95
N MET A 111 -12.19 11.62 -9.23
CA MET A 111 -11.63 12.54 -8.23
C MET A 111 -12.61 13.58 -7.70
N ASP A 112 -13.62 13.93 -8.48
CA ASP A 112 -14.62 14.93 -8.09
C ASP A 112 -15.81 14.33 -7.32
N LEU A 113 -15.85 13.01 -7.15
CA LEU A 113 -16.89 12.35 -6.37
C LEU A 113 -16.71 12.64 -4.88
N LYS A 114 -17.82 12.77 -4.19
CA LYS A 114 -17.81 12.78 -2.72
C LYS A 114 -17.39 11.41 -2.22
N TRP A 115 -16.69 11.39 -1.09
CA TRP A 115 -16.24 10.14 -0.46
C TRP A 115 -17.38 9.13 -0.28
N LYS A 116 -18.53 9.60 0.16
CA LYS A 116 -19.73 8.81 0.35
C LYS A 116 -20.18 8.09 -0.92
N ASP A 117 -20.13 8.80 -2.05
CA ASP A 117 -20.52 8.25 -3.36
C ASP A 117 -19.46 7.27 -3.87
N LEU A 118 -18.17 7.56 -3.65
CA LEU A 118 -17.07 6.68 -4.03
C LEU A 118 -17.16 5.32 -3.31
N GLN A 119 -17.59 5.30 -2.05
CA GLN A 119 -17.77 4.06 -1.28
C GLN A 119 -18.84 3.13 -1.87
N THR A 120 -19.79 3.65 -2.64
CA THR A 120 -20.90 2.87 -3.21
C THR A 120 -20.62 2.33 -4.60
N ILE A 121 -19.59 2.84 -5.27
CA ILE A 121 -19.21 2.43 -6.63
C ILE A 121 -18.35 1.16 -6.55
N LYS A 122 -18.55 0.25 -7.50
CA LYS A 122 -17.70 -0.92 -7.64
C LYS A 122 -16.30 -0.52 -8.14
N THR A 123 -15.32 -0.66 -7.28
CA THR A 123 -13.91 -0.42 -7.59
C THR A 123 -13.06 -1.60 -7.07
N PRO A 124 -11.78 -1.67 -7.43
CA PRO A 124 -10.85 -2.65 -6.82
C PRO A 124 -10.64 -2.46 -5.32
N PHE A 125 -11.18 -1.38 -4.73
CA PHE A 125 -10.97 -1.00 -3.34
C PHE A 125 -12.27 -1.13 -2.54
N ASN A 126 -12.20 -1.75 -1.37
CA ASN A 126 -13.36 -1.84 -0.46
C ASN A 126 -13.27 -0.74 0.59
N LEU A 127 -13.79 0.44 0.26
CA LEU A 127 -13.68 1.64 1.08
C LEU A 127 -14.65 1.70 2.25
N ILE A 128 -15.59 0.75 2.35
CA ILE A 128 -16.51 0.65 3.48
C ILE A 128 -15.75 0.44 4.80
N HIS A 129 -14.62 -0.25 4.74
CA HIS A 129 -13.78 -0.54 5.89
C HIS A 129 -12.70 0.54 6.16
N PHE A 130 -12.77 1.68 5.48
CA PHE A 130 -11.83 2.76 5.74
C PHE A 130 -12.00 3.26 7.18
N PRO A 131 -10.92 3.39 7.97
CA PRO A 131 -11.03 3.80 9.35
C PRO A 131 -11.60 5.22 9.48
N GLU A 132 -12.64 5.39 10.30
CA GLU A 132 -13.19 6.71 10.60
C GLU A 132 -12.30 7.46 11.60
N ASP A 133 -11.71 6.73 12.54
CA ASP A 133 -10.84 7.28 13.57
C ASP A 133 -9.45 6.66 13.47
N PHE A 134 -8.42 7.49 13.59
CA PHE A 134 -7.05 7.04 13.66
C PHE A 134 -6.67 6.80 15.12
N PRO A 135 -5.82 5.79 15.41
CA PRO A 135 -5.25 5.60 16.73
C PRO A 135 -4.48 6.84 17.21
N ALA A 136 -4.25 6.94 18.50
CA ALA A 136 -3.38 7.98 19.05
C ALA A 136 -1.99 7.92 18.39
N PRO A 137 -1.30 9.07 18.20
CA PRO A 137 -0.01 9.09 17.50
C PRO A 137 1.03 8.09 18.04
N ASN A 138 1.04 7.83 19.34
CA ASN A 138 1.95 6.86 19.96
C ASN A 138 1.58 5.39 19.67
N ALA A 139 0.38 5.13 19.20
CA ALA A 139 -0.08 3.79 18.80
C ALA A 139 0.07 3.53 17.31
N LEU A 140 0.45 4.53 16.53
CA LEU A 140 0.72 4.39 15.11
C LEU A 140 2.14 3.86 14.88
N SER A 141 2.30 2.97 13.91
CA SER A 141 3.61 2.53 13.46
C SER A 141 3.82 2.87 12.00
N LEU A 142 5.02 3.29 11.64
CA LEU A 142 5.37 3.56 10.26
C LEU A 142 5.46 2.26 9.47
N ARG A 143 6.12 1.28 10.04
CA ARG A 143 6.28 -0.07 9.49
C ARG A 143 6.34 -1.08 10.64
N VAL A 144 6.12 -2.36 10.34
CA VAL A 144 6.29 -3.42 11.32
C VAL A 144 7.74 -3.54 11.76
N THR A 145 7.95 -3.98 13.00
CA THR A 145 9.28 -4.31 13.50
C THR A 145 9.67 -5.68 12.99
N PRO A 146 10.84 -5.84 12.33
CA PRO A 146 11.34 -7.16 11.93
C PRO A 146 11.50 -8.08 13.13
N LYS A 147 11.10 -9.32 12.98
CA LYS A 147 11.23 -10.34 14.03
C LYS A 147 12.63 -10.90 14.13
#